data_37092dfe7763b7968c5e46c37d203975
#
_entry.id   37092dfe7763b7968c5e46c37d203975
#
_cell.length_a   1.000
_cell.length_b   1.000
_cell.length_c   1.000
_cell.angle_alpha   90.00
_cell.angle_beta   90.00
_cell.angle_gamma   90.00
#
_symmetry.space_group_name_H-M   'P 1'
#
loop_
_entity.id
_entity.type
_entity.pdbx_description
1 polymer ?
#
loop_
_entity_poly.entity_id
_entity_poly.type
_entity_poly.pdbx_seq_one_letter_code
_entity_poly.pdbx_strand_id
1 'polypeptide(L)'
;MSKSPGLPIRVLVGGLVLSAAGFASWLGYEGFTAAPVIPTKGDVPTIGHGSTRYEDGTPVRMGDPAISRERAASLARNLHSEDEARFRASIPGVKLTQGEYDLYVDFTGQYGIGNWRGSSMRRALQAGQYRAACDALLLWKKQAGRDCSLPQNWGPQGCRGVWTRQLERHAKCVAEQ
;
A
#
# COMPACT_ATOMS: atom_id res chain seq x y z
N MET A 1 -1.23 -36.21 13.90
CA MET A 1 -0.18 -35.27 14.39
C MET A 1 -0.23 -34.04 13.49
N SER A 2 -0.91 -32.99 13.94
CA SER A 2 -0.95 -31.71 13.20
C SER A 2 0.40 -31.02 13.39
N LYS A 3 1.14 -30.81 12.29
CA LYS A 3 2.34 -29.95 12.32
C LYS A 3 1.87 -28.52 12.58
N SER A 4 2.25 -27.93 13.69
CA SER A 4 2.12 -26.49 13.89
C SER A 4 2.80 -25.80 12.71
N PRO A 5 2.15 -24.85 12.00
CA PRO A 5 2.83 -24.07 10.99
C PRO A 5 4.01 -23.36 11.66
N GLY A 6 5.23 -23.58 11.13
CA GLY A 6 6.41 -22.86 11.62
C GLY A 6 6.23 -21.36 11.45
N LEU A 7 6.78 -20.56 12.37
CA LEU A 7 6.76 -19.10 12.23
C LEU A 7 7.36 -18.68 10.88
N PRO A 8 6.75 -17.71 10.19
CA PRO A 8 7.25 -17.25 8.91
C PRO A 8 8.66 -16.66 9.05
N ILE A 9 9.53 -16.99 8.09
CA ILE A 9 10.94 -16.59 8.12
C ILE A 9 11.06 -15.14 7.63
N ARG A 10 11.69 -14.27 8.44
CA ARG A 10 12.08 -12.91 8.04
C ARG A 10 13.41 -12.89 7.31
N VAL A 11 13.44 -12.26 6.15
CA VAL A 11 14.65 -12.03 5.34
C VAL A 11 14.95 -10.55 5.22
N LEU A 12 16.19 -10.19 4.86
CA LEU A 12 16.56 -8.79 4.65
C LEU A 12 15.62 -8.12 3.62
N VAL A 13 15.10 -6.94 3.95
CA VAL A 13 14.16 -6.19 3.12
C VAL A 13 14.68 -5.93 1.70
N GLY A 14 16.00 -5.81 1.53
CA GLY A 14 16.63 -5.62 0.22
C GLY A 14 16.44 -6.79 -0.75
N GLY A 15 16.13 -7.98 -0.26
CA GLY A 15 15.85 -9.17 -1.07
C GLY A 15 14.37 -9.39 -1.37
N LEU A 16 13.47 -8.53 -0.86
CA LEU A 16 12.03 -8.65 -1.05
C LEU A 16 11.53 -7.75 -2.18
N VAL A 17 10.50 -8.24 -2.87
CA VAL A 17 9.69 -7.49 -3.83
C VAL A 17 8.21 -7.77 -3.55
N LEU A 18 7.32 -6.86 -3.97
CA LEU A 18 5.88 -7.04 -3.81
C LEU A 18 5.43 -8.35 -4.47
N SER A 19 4.83 -9.24 -3.70
CA SER A 19 4.37 -10.53 -4.19
C SER A 19 3.23 -10.37 -5.23
N ALA A 20 3.00 -11.41 -6.03
CA ALA A 20 1.88 -11.42 -6.96
C ALA A 20 0.53 -11.26 -6.22
N ALA A 21 0.39 -11.88 -5.05
CA ALA A 21 -0.81 -11.76 -4.21
C ALA A 21 -0.95 -10.34 -3.63
N GLY A 22 0.14 -9.73 -3.14
CA GLY A 22 0.17 -8.34 -2.65
C GLY A 22 -0.22 -7.36 -3.75
N PHE A 23 0.35 -7.53 -4.95
CA PHE A 23 0.03 -6.69 -6.10
C PHE A 23 -1.42 -6.87 -6.57
N ALA A 24 -1.93 -8.10 -6.64
CA ALA A 24 -3.33 -8.35 -6.98
C ALA A 24 -4.30 -7.73 -5.95
N SER A 25 -3.97 -7.82 -4.66
CA SER A 25 -4.74 -7.16 -3.60
C SER A 25 -4.77 -5.65 -3.80
N TRP A 26 -3.63 -5.03 -4.09
CA TRP A 26 -3.52 -3.60 -4.36
C TRP A 26 -4.36 -3.19 -5.58
N LEU A 27 -4.26 -3.89 -6.71
CA LEU A 27 -5.06 -3.63 -7.91
C LEU A 27 -6.57 -3.65 -7.62
N GLY A 28 -7.02 -4.53 -6.71
CA GLY A 28 -8.42 -4.63 -6.30
C GLY A 28 -8.94 -3.38 -5.58
N TYR A 29 -8.08 -2.62 -4.89
CA TYR A 29 -8.46 -1.39 -4.19
C TYR A 29 -8.41 -0.15 -5.09
N GLU A 30 -7.54 -0.10 -6.10
CA GLU A 30 -7.30 1.12 -6.91
C GLU A 30 -8.32 1.33 -8.03
N GLY A 31 -9.15 0.34 -8.34
CA GLY A 31 -10.08 0.43 -9.47
C GLY A 31 -9.36 0.39 -10.84
N PHE A 32 -10.11 0.70 -11.91
CA PHE A 32 -9.55 0.71 -13.28
C PHE A 32 -10.29 1.70 -14.17
N THR A 33 -9.53 2.49 -14.92
CA THR A 33 -10.05 3.35 -16.01
C THR A 33 -9.29 3.07 -17.29
N ALA A 34 -9.97 2.71 -18.38
CA ALA A 34 -9.32 2.44 -19.67
C ALA A 34 -8.77 3.73 -20.29
N ALA A 35 -9.55 4.80 -20.28
CA ALA A 35 -9.17 6.11 -20.80
C ALA A 35 -8.74 7.04 -19.65
N PRO A 36 -7.97 8.11 -19.95
CA PRO A 36 -7.61 9.12 -18.97
C PRO A 36 -8.85 9.78 -18.33
N VAL A 37 -8.79 9.97 -17.01
CA VAL A 37 -9.81 10.66 -16.23
C VAL A 37 -9.17 11.64 -15.25
N ILE A 38 -9.90 12.68 -14.85
CA ILE A 38 -9.54 13.53 -13.71
C ILE A 38 -10.40 13.05 -12.54
N PRO A 39 -9.82 12.35 -11.54
CA PRO A 39 -10.59 11.68 -10.48
C PRO A 39 -11.38 12.68 -9.63
N THR A 40 -10.78 13.82 -9.34
CA THR A 40 -11.39 14.89 -8.51
C THR A 40 -11.09 16.25 -9.16
N LYS A 41 -11.99 17.21 -9.02
CA LYS A 41 -11.80 18.56 -9.56
C LYS A 41 -10.49 19.17 -9.03
N GLY A 42 -9.60 19.50 -9.94
CA GLY A 42 -8.28 20.07 -9.64
C GLY A 42 -7.13 19.06 -9.58
N ASP A 43 -7.43 17.76 -9.70
CA ASP A 43 -6.40 16.72 -9.85
C ASP A 43 -5.81 16.69 -11.25
N VAL A 44 -4.69 15.99 -11.41
CA VAL A 44 -4.07 15.69 -12.69
C VAL A 44 -4.74 14.47 -13.34
N PRO A 45 -4.69 14.34 -14.70
CA PRO A 45 -5.18 13.17 -15.40
C PRO A 45 -4.52 11.89 -14.91
N THR A 46 -5.32 10.84 -14.75
CA THR A 46 -4.88 9.47 -14.41
C THR A 46 -5.42 8.47 -15.40
N ILE A 47 -4.72 7.34 -15.57
CA ILE A 47 -5.12 6.23 -16.43
C ILE A 47 -4.85 4.90 -15.73
N GLY A 48 -5.53 3.84 -16.13
CA GLY A 48 -5.33 2.50 -15.61
C GLY A 48 -5.75 2.38 -14.15
N HIS A 49 -4.81 2.09 -13.28
CA HIS A 49 -4.98 1.98 -11.83
C HIS A 49 -4.52 3.26 -11.10
N GLY A 50 -4.87 4.43 -11.62
CA GLY A 50 -4.55 5.72 -11.00
C GLY A 50 -3.16 6.26 -11.37
N SER A 51 -2.51 5.73 -12.40
CA SER A 51 -1.20 6.23 -12.85
C SER A 51 -1.32 7.63 -13.42
N THR A 52 -0.50 8.56 -12.92
CA THR A 52 -0.42 9.96 -13.39
C THR A 52 0.65 10.18 -14.46
N ARG A 53 1.49 9.17 -14.68
CA ARG A 53 2.60 9.19 -15.66
C ARG A 53 2.82 7.79 -16.22
N TYR A 54 3.53 7.73 -17.33
CA TYR A 54 4.05 6.51 -17.94
C TYR A 54 5.43 6.14 -17.38
N GLU A 55 5.97 4.99 -17.79
CA GLU A 55 7.27 4.47 -17.32
C GLU A 55 8.46 5.37 -17.68
N ASP A 56 8.36 6.12 -18.77
CA ASP A 56 9.37 7.08 -19.22
C ASP A 56 9.29 8.44 -18.49
N GLY A 57 8.36 8.57 -17.53
CA GLY A 57 8.12 9.78 -16.76
C GLY A 57 7.18 10.78 -17.44
N THR A 58 6.73 10.55 -18.69
CA THR A 58 5.80 11.45 -19.35
C THR A 58 4.45 11.49 -18.62
N PRO A 59 3.87 12.68 -18.39
CA PRO A 59 2.58 12.79 -17.70
C PRO A 59 1.43 12.27 -18.58
N VAL A 60 0.46 11.64 -17.95
CA VAL A 60 -0.81 11.26 -18.61
C VAL A 60 -1.57 12.52 -19.02
N ARG A 61 -2.14 12.50 -20.23
CA ARG A 61 -2.93 13.60 -20.80
C ARG A 61 -4.33 13.13 -21.16
N MET A 62 -5.32 14.00 -21.08
CA MET A 62 -6.71 13.67 -21.38
C MET A 62 -6.95 13.16 -22.81
N GLY A 63 -6.05 13.48 -23.75
CA GLY A 63 -6.10 13.00 -25.15
C GLY A 63 -5.39 11.67 -25.41
N ASP A 64 -4.78 11.05 -24.40
CA ASP A 64 -4.06 9.80 -24.59
C ASP A 64 -5.03 8.64 -24.92
N PRO A 65 -4.59 7.66 -25.74
CA PRO A 65 -5.43 6.53 -26.11
C PRO A 65 -5.76 5.65 -24.90
N ALA A 66 -6.91 4.99 -24.97
CA ALA A 66 -7.30 4.00 -23.98
C ALA A 66 -6.33 2.81 -23.94
N ILE A 67 -6.11 2.25 -22.74
CA ILE A 67 -5.25 1.10 -22.51
C ILE A 67 -6.04 -0.11 -22.01
N SER A 68 -5.52 -1.33 -22.26
CA SER A 68 -6.09 -2.55 -21.73
C SER A 68 -5.82 -2.72 -20.23
N ARG A 69 -6.54 -3.65 -19.58
CA ARG A 69 -6.29 -4.00 -18.17
C ARG A 69 -4.88 -4.55 -17.96
N GLU A 70 -4.38 -5.36 -18.88
CA GLU A 70 -3.03 -5.93 -18.82
C GLU A 70 -1.96 -4.82 -18.94
N ARG A 71 -2.19 -3.86 -19.84
CA ARG A 71 -1.28 -2.69 -19.98
C ARG A 71 -1.32 -1.83 -18.73
N ALA A 72 -2.49 -1.60 -18.15
CA ALA A 72 -2.65 -0.85 -16.91
C ALA A 72 -1.94 -1.55 -15.73
N ALA A 73 -2.07 -2.87 -15.61
CA ALA A 73 -1.37 -3.64 -14.56
C ALA A 73 0.15 -3.59 -14.76
N SER A 74 0.64 -3.70 -16.00
CA SER A 74 2.07 -3.58 -16.32
C SER A 74 2.62 -2.19 -15.94
N LEU A 75 1.91 -1.12 -16.34
CA LEU A 75 2.26 0.25 -15.98
C LEU A 75 2.30 0.46 -14.47
N ALA A 76 1.27 0.00 -13.76
CA ALA A 76 1.20 0.09 -12.31
C ALA A 76 2.36 -0.66 -11.63
N ARG A 77 2.72 -1.87 -12.11
CA ARG A 77 3.82 -2.65 -11.55
C ARG A 77 5.17 -1.93 -11.73
N ASN A 78 5.41 -1.32 -12.87
CA ASN A 78 6.64 -0.58 -13.14
C ASN A 78 6.77 0.64 -12.21
N LEU A 79 5.69 1.41 -12.05
CA LEU A 79 5.68 2.56 -11.13
C LEU A 79 5.80 2.13 -9.66
N HIS A 80 5.20 0.99 -9.29
CA HIS A 80 5.36 0.42 -7.96
C HIS A 80 6.80 0.04 -7.64
N SER A 81 7.58 -0.42 -8.62
CA SER A 81 8.98 -0.80 -8.40
C SER A 81 9.83 0.36 -7.87
N GLU A 82 9.54 1.59 -8.29
CA GLU A 82 10.20 2.79 -7.77
C GLU A 82 9.81 3.07 -6.31
N ASP A 83 8.53 2.92 -5.97
CA ASP A 83 8.04 3.14 -4.61
C ASP A 83 8.57 2.05 -3.67
N GLU A 84 8.67 0.80 -4.13
CA GLU A 84 9.32 -0.27 -3.40
C GLU A 84 10.80 0.02 -3.14
N ALA A 85 11.53 0.55 -4.13
CA ALA A 85 12.92 0.95 -3.94
C ALA A 85 13.06 2.02 -2.85
N ARG A 86 12.18 3.03 -2.84
CA ARG A 86 12.12 4.08 -1.81
C ARG A 86 11.75 3.50 -0.43
N PHE A 87 10.83 2.54 -0.40
CA PHE A 87 10.44 1.84 0.83
C PHE A 87 11.63 1.06 1.41
N ARG A 88 12.28 0.18 0.62
CA ARG A 88 13.46 -0.58 1.05
C ARG A 88 14.58 0.31 1.56
N ALA A 89 14.88 1.40 0.85
CA ALA A 89 15.89 2.37 1.25
C ALA A 89 15.56 3.09 2.57
N SER A 90 14.30 3.11 2.99
CA SER A 90 13.87 3.76 4.23
C SER A 90 14.11 2.92 5.49
N ILE A 91 14.31 1.60 5.36
CA ILE A 91 14.49 0.63 6.45
C ILE A 91 15.67 -0.32 6.17
N PRO A 92 16.88 0.21 5.91
CA PRO A 92 18.03 -0.63 5.59
C PRO A 92 18.34 -1.58 6.76
N GLY A 93 18.68 -2.84 6.44
CA GLY A 93 19.03 -3.85 7.44
C GLY A 93 17.86 -4.48 8.20
N VAL A 94 16.64 -3.97 8.07
CA VAL A 94 15.45 -4.59 8.64
C VAL A 94 15.14 -5.89 7.91
N LYS A 95 14.70 -6.91 8.67
CA LYS A 95 14.21 -8.17 8.12
C LYS A 95 12.69 -8.22 8.21
N LEU A 96 12.02 -8.66 7.15
CA LEU A 96 10.56 -8.82 7.10
C LEU A 96 10.22 -10.20 6.54
N THR A 97 9.03 -10.70 6.90
CA THR A 97 8.37 -11.76 6.13
C THR A 97 7.84 -11.19 4.82
N GLN A 98 7.45 -12.04 3.87
CA GLN A 98 6.80 -11.56 2.64
C GLN A 98 5.48 -10.86 2.95
N GLY A 99 4.68 -11.40 3.88
CA GLY A 99 3.41 -10.79 4.29
C GLY A 99 3.59 -9.42 4.93
N GLU A 100 4.57 -9.27 5.83
CA GLU A 100 4.93 -7.97 6.42
C GLU A 100 5.38 -6.97 5.34
N TYR A 101 6.19 -7.41 4.38
CA TYR A 101 6.64 -6.56 3.27
C TYR A 101 5.46 -6.05 2.45
N ASP A 102 4.60 -6.95 1.98
CA ASP A 102 3.46 -6.61 1.13
C ASP A 102 2.51 -5.61 1.81
N LEU A 103 2.20 -5.81 3.10
CA LEU A 103 1.29 -4.91 3.83
C LEU A 103 1.89 -3.52 4.09
N TYR A 104 3.21 -3.41 4.32
CA TYR A 104 3.84 -2.09 4.52
C TYR A 104 4.08 -1.36 3.21
N VAL A 105 4.33 -2.07 2.11
CA VAL A 105 4.34 -1.49 0.76
C VAL A 105 2.94 -0.96 0.40
N ASP A 106 1.88 -1.75 0.65
CA ASP A 106 0.49 -1.33 0.46
C ASP A 106 0.13 -0.11 1.33
N PHE A 107 0.58 -0.06 2.59
CA PHE A 107 0.43 1.11 3.44
C PHE A 107 1.13 2.34 2.83
N THR A 108 2.36 2.15 2.35
CA THR A 108 3.16 3.25 1.75
C THR A 108 2.52 3.77 0.48
N GLY A 109 1.91 2.90 -0.34
CA GLY A 109 1.14 3.28 -1.51
C GLY A 109 -0.05 4.18 -1.16
N GLN A 110 -0.82 3.84 -0.12
CA GLN A 110 -1.99 4.60 0.30
C GLN A 110 -1.65 5.94 0.98
N TYR A 111 -0.64 5.96 1.85
CA TYR A 111 -0.34 7.13 2.70
C TYR A 111 0.90 7.92 2.24
N GLY A 112 1.64 7.39 1.30
CA GLY A 112 2.87 7.99 0.78
C GLY A 112 4.11 7.71 1.62
N ILE A 113 5.28 7.72 0.97
CA ILE A 113 6.58 7.45 1.60
C ILE A 113 6.96 8.48 2.68
N GLY A 114 6.48 9.72 2.57
CA GLY A 114 6.71 10.75 3.58
C GLY A 114 6.09 10.40 4.93
N ASN A 115 4.82 10.01 4.92
CA ASN A 115 4.09 9.57 6.10
C ASN A 115 4.70 8.28 6.68
N TRP A 116 5.07 7.32 5.82
CA TRP A 116 5.77 6.12 6.25
C TRP A 116 7.07 6.45 6.99
N ARG A 117 7.92 7.34 6.46
CA ARG A 117 9.19 7.72 7.08
C ARG A 117 9.03 8.32 8.48
N GLY A 118 7.95 9.06 8.74
CA GLY A 118 7.62 9.63 10.04
C GLY A 118 6.88 8.68 10.99
N SER A 119 6.48 7.48 10.53
CA SER A 119 5.58 6.60 11.28
C SER A 119 6.26 5.92 12.48
N SER A 120 5.43 5.57 13.48
CA SER A 120 5.83 4.70 14.59
C SER A 120 6.07 3.26 14.14
N MET A 121 5.40 2.79 13.09
CA MET A 121 5.65 1.48 12.48
C MET A 121 7.10 1.33 12.04
N ARG A 122 7.59 2.30 11.25
CA ARG A 122 8.98 2.29 10.77
C ARG A 122 9.98 2.28 11.94
N ARG A 123 9.76 3.13 12.96
CA ARG A 123 10.64 3.17 14.14
C ARG A 123 10.65 1.83 14.89
N ALA A 124 9.47 1.23 15.08
CA ALA A 124 9.35 -0.06 15.73
C ALA A 124 10.07 -1.19 14.96
N LEU A 125 9.93 -1.23 13.62
CA LEU A 125 10.66 -2.20 12.78
C LEU A 125 12.17 -2.03 12.88
N GLN A 126 12.67 -0.80 12.88
CA GLN A 126 14.11 -0.51 13.04
C GLN A 126 14.64 -0.93 14.42
N ALA A 127 13.77 -0.93 15.44
CA ALA A 127 14.07 -1.43 16.79
C ALA A 127 13.84 -2.95 16.97
N GLY A 128 13.45 -3.68 15.91
CA GLY A 128 13.12 -5.11 15.99
C GLY A 128 11.81 -5.42 16.74
N GLN A 129 10.97 -4.41 16.96
CA GLN A 129 9.70 -4.51 17.70
C GLN A 129 8.54 -4.78 16.74
N TYR A 130 8.52 -5.94 16.12
CA TYR A 130 7.59 -6.27 15.03
C TYR A 130 6.13 -6.22 15.46
N ARG A 131 5.78 -6.76 16.64
CA ARG A 131 4.41 -6.69 17.15
C ARG A 131 3.96 -5.24 17.37
N ALA A 132 4.82 -4.40 17.94
CA ALA A 132 4.51 -2.98 18.13
C ALA A 132 4.34 -2.25 16.79
N ALA A 133 5.07 -2.66 15.74
CA ALA A 133 4.87 -2.15 14.40
C ALA A 133 3.49 -2.52 13.84
N CYS A 134 3.01 -3.75 14.07
CA CYS A 134 1.65 -4.15 13.69
C CYS A 134 0.59 -3.28 14.40
N ASP A 135 0.72 -3.14 15.72
CA ASP A 135 -0.27 -2.39 16.53
C ASP A 135 -0.30 -0.90 16.16
N ALA A 136 0.83 -0.34 15.71
CA ALA A 136 0.93 1.03 15.24
C ALA A 136 0.14 1.31 13.94
N LEU A 137 -0.23 0.28 13.15
CA LEU A 137 -1.13 0.43 11.99
C LEU A 137 -2.49 1.02 12.40
N LEU A 138 -3.01 0.65 13.59
CA LEU A 138 -4.30 1.11 14.09
C LEU A 138 -4.34 2.59 14.46
N LEU A 139 -3.18 3.26 14.53
CA LEU A 139 -3.11 4.71 14.73
C LEU A 139 -3.48 5.50 13.45
N TRP A 140 -3.45 4.84 12.28
CA TRP A 140 -3.72 5.45 10.98
C TRP A 140 -5.21 5.36 10.59
N LYS A 141 -6.06 5.86 11.45
CA LYS A 141 -7.52 5.79 11.39
C LYS A 141 -8.22 7.09 10.98
N LYS A 142 -7.46 8.12 10.54
CA LYS A 142 -8.02 9.42 10.17
C LYS A 142 -7.98 9.67 8.67
N GLN A 143 -9.06 10.28 8.17
CA GLN A 143 -9.15 10.81 6.80
C GLN A 143 -9.83 12.17 6.82
N ALA A 144 -9.19 13.18 6.22
CA ALA A 144 -9.71 14.56 6.19
C ALA A 144 -10.14 15.07 7.59
N GLY A 145 -9.31 14.79 8.61
CA GLY A 145 -9.58 15.18 10.01
C GLY A 145 -10.59 14.30 10.76
N ARG A 146 -11.34 13.42 10.08
CA ARG A 146 -12.34 12.53 10.70
C ARG A 146 -11.70 11.24 11.20
N ASP A 147 -12.12 10.76 12.37
CA ASP A 147 -11.74 9.45 12.90
C ASP A 147 -12.64 8.36 12.30
N CYS A 148 -12.09 7.58 11.37
CA CYS A 148 -12.81 6.56 10.63
C CYS A 148 -13.13 5.29 11.46
N SER A 149 -12.60 5.17 12.68
CA SER A 149 -12.97 4.09 13.60
C SER A 149 -14.32 4.32 14.28
N LEU A 150 -14.85 5.53 14.21
CA LEU A 150 -16.08 5.93 14.87
C LEU A 150 -17.30 5.76 13.94
N PRO A 151 -18.37 5.06 14.37
CA PRO A 151 -19.56 4.79 13.55
C PRO A 151 -20.23 6.03 12.97
N GLN A 152 -20.20 7.17 13.67
CA GLN A 152 -20.77 8.43 13.18
C GLN A 152 -20.09 8.97 11.90
N ASN A 153 -18.89 8.48 11.59
CA ASN A 153 -18.13 8.84 10.38
C ASN A 153 -18.27 7.79 9.26
N TRP A 154 -19.25 6.88 9.36
CA TRP A 154 -19.57 5.87 8.36
C TRP A 154 -20.74 6.34 7.49
N GLY A 155 -21.12 5.56 6.47
CA GLY A 155 -22.19 5.88 5.54
C GLY A 155 -21.69 6.19 4.12
N PRO A 156 -22.56 6.62 3.19
CA PRO A 156 -22.21 6.75 1.77
C PRO A 156 -21.04 7.68 1.46
N GLN A 157 -20.85 8.73 2.26
CA GLN A 157 -19.72 9.67 2.16
C GLN A 157 -18.77 9.56 3.37
N GLY A 158 -18.85 8.45 4.08
CA GLY A 158 -18.04 8.19 5.27
C GLY A 158 -16.68 7.58 4.92
N CYS A 159 -15.86 7.37 5.96
CA CYS A 159 -14.51 6.83 5.80
C CYS A 159 -14.32 5.44 6.44
N ARG A 160 -15.42 4.66 6.59
CA ARG A 160 -15.35 3.30 7.14
C ARG A 160 -14.32 2.42 6.41
N GLY A 161 -14.23 2.55 5.08
CA GLY A 161 -13.29 1.76 4.27
C GLY A 161 -11.83 1.94 4.68
N VAL A 162 -11.43 3.15 5.08
CA VAL A 162 -10.09 3.42 5.61
C VAL A 162 -9.84 2.60 6.88
N TRP A 163 -10.79 2.58 7.81
CA TRP A 163 -10.66 1.81 9.04
C TRP A 163 -10.66 0.31 8.79
N THR A 164 -11.55 -0.19 7.93
CA THR A 164 -11.62 -1.61 7.56
C THR A 164 -10.27 -2.08 6.98
N ARG A 165 -9.70 -1.30 6.04
CA ARG A 165 -8.38 -1.63 5.46
C ARG A 165 -7.26 -1.66 6.50
N GLN A 166 -7.31 -0.80 7.53
CA GLN A 166 -6.32 -0.84 8.62
C GLN A 166 -6.51 -2.05 9.54
N LEU A 167 -7.74 -2.45 9.84
CA LEU A 167 -8.01 -3.68 10.60
C LEU A 167 -7.51 -4.91 9.85
N GLU A 168 -7.71 -4.98 8.53
CA GLU A 168 -7.21 -6.08 7.70
C GLU A 168 -5.69 -6.13 7.68
N ARG A 169 -5.01 -4.98 7.51
CA ARG A 169 -3.54 -4.90 7.59
C ARG A 169 -3.04 -5.35 8.96
N HIS A 170 -3.65 -4.88 10.03
CA HIS A 170 -3.29 -5.27 11.39
C HIS A 170 -3.44 -6.78 11.59
N ALA A 171 -4.59 -7.36 11.20
CA ALA A 171 -4.84 -8.79 11.34
C ALA A 171 -3.80 -9.63 10.56
N LYS A 172 -3.51 -9.25 9.29
CA LYS A 172 -2.45 -9.88 8.49
C LYS A 172 -1.09 -9.76 9.14
N CYS A 173 -0.74 -8.57 9.64
CA CYS A 173 0.54 -8.31 10.31
C CYS A 173 0.71 -9.18 11.57
N VAL A 174 -0.33 -9.28 12.38
CA VAL A 174 -0.33 -10.10 13.61
C VAL A 174 -0.20 -11.59 13.31
N ALA A 175 -0.78 -12.05 12.20
CA ALA A 175 -0.67 -13.44 11.77
C ALA A 175 0.76 -13.83 11.35
N GLU A 176 1.62 -12.86 11.05
CA GLU A 176 3.04 -13.05 10.73
C GLU A 176 3.95 -13.09 12.00
N GLN A 177 3.39 -12.88 13.21
CA GLN A 177 4.15 -12.88 14.47
C GLN A 177 4.15 -14.26 15.12
#